data_3116f8b72e2105cc945fe696ef449450
#
_entry.id   3116f8b72e2105cc945fe696ef449450
#
_cell.length_a   1.000
_cell.length_b   1.000
_cell.length_c   1.000
_cell.angle_alpha   90.00
_cell.angle_beta   90.00
_cell.angle_gamma   90.00
#
_symmetry.space_group_name_H-M   'P 1'
#
loop_
_entity.id
_entity.type
_entity.pdbx_description
1 polymer ?
#
loop_
_entity_poly.entity_id
_entity_poly.type
_entity_poly.pdbx_seq_one_letter_code
_entity_poly.pdbx_strand_id
1 'polypeptide(L)'
;MHFKFILSLLATVCAALAFSSCSTGKTDSPLAVYHAYDRPATLPGNPDKVRVKVSLSRQRTYVMEGNKMLLMMPISVGTPEERTPTGNFQITHKVHHKRSNNHGYAYRGHQVKRTLLSKKPAGWSFKGTPLPYWCEFKPDYGFHTGWLRHHPCTNGSIRMHANVAPKFYQLVKVGTPVNISYSQPEDSTHPNIPLPPDAGPLPDYPASMYLGDGYFTRHKTPSY
;
A
#
# COMPACT_ATOMS: atom_id res chain seq x y z
N MET A 1 -22.56 58.78 -72.06
CA MET A 1 -21.78 57.54 -72.01
C MET A 1 -21.49 57.25 -70.55
N HIS A 2 -22.35 56.42 -69.88
CA HIS A 2 -22.18 56.09 -68.47
C HIS A 2 -21.93 54.59 -68.32
N PHE A 3 -20.77 54.23 -67.83
CA PHE A 3 -20.39 52.88 -67.51
C PHE A 3 -20.67 52.65 -66.04
N LYS A 4 -21.65 51.78 -65.72
CA LYS A 4 -21.95 51.39 -64.32
C LYS A 4 -21.12 50.13 -64.02
N PHE A 5 -20.23 50.25 -63.05
CA PHE A 5 -19.56 49.10 -62.42
C PHE A 5 -20.47 48.52 -61.38
N ILE A 6 -20.83 47.25 -61.52
CA ILE A 6 -21.51 46.46 -60.52
C ILE A 6 -20.45 45.69 -59.75
N LEU A 7 -20.30 46.06 -58.48
CA LEU A 7 -19.41 45.37 -57.54
C LEU A 7 -20.18 44.20 -56.90
N SER A 8 -19.78 42.97 -57.25
CA SER A 8 -20.33 41.76 -56.68
C SER A 8 -19.61 41.43 -55.37
N LEU A 9 -20.34 41.48 -54.26
CA LEU A 9 -19.84 41.18 -52.90
C LEU A 9 -20.04 39.67 -52.68
N LEU A 10 -18.92 38.91 -52.75
CA LEU A 10 -18.91 37.49 -52.38
C LEU A 10 -18.78 37.38 -50.88
N ALA A 11 -19.82 37.02 -50.19
CA ALA A 11 -19.80 36.73 -48.74
C ALA A 11 -19.33 35.29 -48.53
N THR A 12 -18.10 35.13 -48.12
CA THR A 12 -17.53 33.82 -47.71
C THR A 12 -17.98 33.49 -46.27
N VAL A 13 -18.91 32.57 -46.14
CA VAL A 13 -19.35 32.05 -44.84
C VAL A 13 -18.31 31.00 -44.42
N CYS A 14 -17.42 31.36 -43.52
CA CYS A 14 -16.57 30.41 -42.81
C CYS A 14 -17.38 29.68 -41.74
N ALA A 15 -17.83 28.47 -42.02
CA ALA A 15 -18.39 27.58 -41.02
C ALA A 15 -17.26 27.06 -40.13
N ALA A 16 -17.10 27.64 -38.95
CA ALA A 16 -16.24 27.13 -37.90
C ALA A 16 -16.87 25.86 -37.32
N LEU A 17 -16.40 24.70 -37.78
CA LEU A 17 -16.67 23.42 -37.14
C LEU A 17 -15.92 23.38 -35.81
N ALA A 18 -16.62 23.72 -34.72
CA ALA A 18 -16.15 23.49 -33.39
C ALA A 18 -16.13 21.96 -33.13
N PHE A 19 -14.99 21.33 -33.32
CA PHE A 19 -14.77 19.99 -32.80
C PHE A 19 -14.77 20.07 -31.27
N SER A 20 -15.94 19.85 -30.67
CA SER A 20 -16.08 19.58 -29.26
C SER A 20 -15.41 18.22 -29.01
N SER A 21 -14.12 18.24 -28.69
CA SER A 21 -13.41 17.06 -28.21
C SER A 21 -14.00 16.73 -26.83
N CYS A 22 -15.02 15.89 -26.80
CA CYS A 22 -15.40 15.19 -25.58
C CYS A 22 -14.22 14.26 -25.19
N SER A 23 -13.31 14.80 -24.42
CA SER A 23 -12.38 14.01 -23.64
C SER A 23 -13.22 13.16 -22.67
N THR A 24 -13.58 11.94 -23.10
CA THR A 24 -14.05 10.91 -22.17
C THR A 24 -12.86 10.54 -21.30
N GLY A 25 -12.66 11.29 -20.22
CA GLY A 25 -11.74 10.93 -19.18
C GLY A 25 -12.15 9.54 -18.69
N LYS A 26 -11.40 8.49 -19.09
CA LYS A 26 -11.53 7.18 -18.47
C LYS A 26 -11.21 7.38 -16.99
N THR A 27 -12.23 7.41 -16.16
CA THR A 27 -12.03 7.31 -14.71
C THR A 27 -11.48 5.91 -14.46
N ASP A 28 -10.21 5.84 -14.04
CA ASP A 28 -9.60 4.57 -13.68
C ASP A 28 -10.47 3.84 -12.65
N SER A 29 -10.58 2.52 -12.78
CA SER A 29 -11.33 1.73 -11.81
C SER A 29 -10.70 1.91 -10.41
N PRO A 30 -11.48 1.85 -9.31
CA PRO A 30 -10.93 1.94 -7.96
C PRO A 30 -9.79 0.97 -7.69
N LEU A 31 -9.81 -0.21 -8.31
CA LEU A 31 -8.73 -1.19 -8.24
C LEU A 31 -7.46 -0.70 -8.96
N ALA A 32 -7.60 -0.08 -10.15
CA ALA A 32 -6.46 0.49 -10.87
C ALA A 32 -5.83 1.64 -10.07
N VAL A 33 -6.66 2.53 -9.50
CA VAL A 33 -6.20 3.61 -8.61
C VAL A 33 -5.48 3.05 -7.39
N TYR A 34 -6.02 1.99 -6.76
CA TYR A 34 -5.37 1.32 -5.64
C TYR A 34 -3.98 0.80 -6.05
N HIS A 35 -3.87 0.09 -7.16
CA HIS A 35 -2.60 -0.48 -7.61
C HIS A 35 -1.59 0.58 -8.09
N ALA A 36 -2.06 1.74 -8.54
CA ALA A 36 -1.20 2.87 -8.93
C ALA A 36 -0.68 3.66 -7.72
N TYR A 37 -1.33 3.53 -6.55
CA TYR A 37 -0.94 4.27 -5.35
C TYR A 37 0.52 4.01 -4.98
N ASP A 38 1.21 5.09 -4.62
CA ASP A 38 2.61 5.05 -4.15
C ASP A 38 2.89 6.22 -3.19
N ARG A 39 4.02 6.18 -2.52
CA ARG A 39 4.53 7.26 -1.66
C ARG A 39 5.98 7.56 -1.99
N PRO A 40 6.35 8.83 -2.07
CA PRO A 40 7.75 9.21 -2.22
C PRO A 40 8.57 8.74 -1.02
N ALA A 41 9.78 8.33 -1.28
CA ALA A 41 10.76 7.98 -0.26
C ALA A 41 12.11 8.63 -0.61
N THR A 42 12.92 8.87 0.41
CA THR A 42 14.29 9.38 0.26
C THR A 42 15.24 8.45 0.98
N LEU A 43 16.34 8.10 0.36
CA LEU A 43 17.37 7.29 1.00
C LEU A 43 18.03 8.09 2.15
N PRO A 44 18.39 7.43 3.26
CA PRO A 44 19.09 8.05 4.37
C PRO A 44 20.52 8.43 3.98
N GLY A 45 21.00 9.53 4.50
CA GLY A 45 22.42 9.88 4.47
C GLY A 45 23.24 9.01 5.45
N ASN A 46 22.62 8.63 6.56
CA ASN A 46 23.19 7.71 7.54
C ASN A 46 22.15 6.67 8.00
N PRO A 47 22.23 5.42 7.51
CA PRO A 47 21.30 4.35 7.88
C PRO A 47 21.24 4.04 9.39
N ASP A 48 22.29 4.34 10.16
CA ASP A 48 22.31 4.13 11.61
C ASP A 48 21.43 5.12 12.39
N LYS A 49 21.11 6.26 11.77
CA LYS A 49 20.24 7.28 12.36
C LYS A 49 18.75 7.10 11.98
N VAL A 50 18.42 6.07 11.21
CA VAL A 50 17.05 5.79 10.82
C VAL A 50 16.27 5.25 12.02
N ARG A 51 15.07 5.77 12.22
CA ARG A 51 14.08 5.29 13.20
C ARG A 51 12.70 5.27 12.59
N VAL A 52 11.87 4.36 13.09
CA VAL A 52 10.47 4.21 12.68
C VAL A 52 9.57 4.65 13.81
N LYS A 53 8.55 5.44 13.48
CA LYS A 53 7.50 5.86 14.41
C LYS A 53 6.15 5.46 13.84
N VAL A 54 5.30 4.84 14.66
CA VAL A 54 3.97 4.39 14.27
C VAL A 54 2.92 5.10 15.12
N SER A 55 2.00 5.78 14.47
CA SER A 55 0.79 6.35 15.05
C SER A 55 -0.39 5.42 14.80
N LEU A 56 -0.95 4.83 15.88
CA LEU A 56 -2.09 3.92 15.79
C LEU A 56 -3.37 4.69 15.48
N SER A 57 -3.59 5.86 16.08
CA SER A 57 -4.79 6.68 15.89
C SER A 57 -4.93 7.20 14.46
N ARG A 58 -3.81 7.50 13.81
CA ARG A 58 -3.78 7.96 12.42
C ARG A 58 -3.56 6.85 11.41
N GLN A 59 -3.27 5.64 11.87
CA GLN A 59 -2.84 4.52 11.03
C GLN A 59 -1.73 4.95 10.05
N ARG A 60 -0.64 5.48 10.60
CA ARG A 60 0.51 6.01 9.84
C ARG A 60 1.83 5.52 10.39
N THR A 61 2.77 5.38 9.47
CA THR A 61 4.18 5.17 9.82
C THR A 61 5.02 6.30 9.26
N TYR A 62 5.93 6.79 10.07
CA TYR A 62 6.94 7.78 9.77
C TYR A 62 8.32 7.14 9.87
N VAL A 63 9.09 7.15 8.78
CA VAL A 63 10.50 6.74 8.77
C VAL A 63 11.34 8.00 8.73
N MET A 64 12.16 8.18 9.76
CA MET A 64 12.90 9.41 10.01
C MET A 64 14.41 9.17 10.07
N GLU A 65 15.20 10.12 9.59
CA GLU A 65 16.63 10.26 9.91
C GLU A 65 16.82 11.58 10.67
N GLY A 66 17.03 11.51 11.98
CA GLY A 66 16.96 12.73 12.80
C GLY A 66 15.57 13.37 12.69
N ASN A 67 15.52 14.61 12.21
CA ASN A 67 14.27 15.35 11.95
C ASN A 67 13.84 15.31 10.47
N LYS A 68 14.63 14.65 9.61
CA LYS A 68 14.31 14.50 8.19
C LYS A 68 13.34 13.35 7.99
N MET A 69 12.20 13.62 7.32
CA MET A 69 11.27 12.59 6.88
C MET A 69 11.85 11.86 5.67
N LEU A 70 12.00 10.55 5.77
CA LEU A 70 12.43 9.69 4.66
C LEU A 70 11.25 9.05 3.95
N LEU A 71 10.23 8.65 4.71
CA LEU A 71 8.99 8.06 4.19
C LEU A 71 7.86 8.30 5.17
N MET A 72 6.71 8.75 4.67
CA MET A 72 5.44 8.78 5.40
C MET A 72 4.43 7.95 4.62
N MET A 73 3.81 6.98 5.27
CA MET A 73 2.88 6.06 4.62
C MET A 73 1.67 5.73 5.49
N PRO A 74 0.47 5.53 4.88
CA PRO A 74 -0.66 4.93 5.56
C PRO A 74 -0.40 3.44 5.79
N ILE A 75 -0.99 2.93 6.86
CA ILE A 75 -0.89 1.53 7.26
C ILE A 75 -2.26 1.03 7.71
N SER A 76 -2.42 -0.29 7.85
CA SER A 76 -3.51 -0.86 8.64
C SER A 76 -2.93 -1.58 9.86
N VAL A 77 -3.55 -1.35 11.01
CA VAL A 77 -3.13 -1.87 12.31
C VAL A 77 -4.10 -2.93 12.84
N GLY A 78 -3.78 -3.53 13.97
CA GLY A 78 -4.59 -4.54 14.65
C GLY A 78 -5.97 -4.04 15.08
N THR A 79 -6.95 -4.96 15.07
CA THR A 79 -8.30 -4.70 15.60
C THR A 79 -8.26 -4.42 17.11
N PRO A 80 -9.37 -3.95 17.72
CA PRO A 80 -9.45 -3.80 19.17
C PRO A 80 -9.20 -5.10 19.95
N GLU A 81 -9.54 -6.25 19.34
CA GLU A 81 -9.38 -7.59 19.93
C GLU A 81 -7.95 -8.12 19.73
N GLU A 82 -7.32 -7.78 18.60
CA GLU A 82 -5.98 -8.24 18.19
C GLU A 82 -5.07 -7.02 18.00
N ARG A 83 -4.78 -6.31 19.09
CA ARG A 83 -4.11 -5.00 19.04
C ARG A 83 -2.67 -5.08 18.56
N THR A 84 -2.27 -4.09 17.77
CA THR A 84 -0.84 -3.81 17.56
C THR A 84 -0.22 -3.37 18.89
N PRO A 85 0.85 -4.02 19.37
CA PRO A 85 1.49 -3.67 20.62
C PRO A 85 2.10 -2.28 20.57
N THR A 86 1.97 -1.52 21.67
CA THR A 86 2.61 -0.21 21.86
C THR A 86 3.92 -0.36 22.63
N GLY A 87 4.83 0.58 22.44
CA GLY A 87 6.12 0.62 23.14
C GLY A 87 7.30 0.88 22.21
N ASN A 88 8.49 0.63 22.74
CA ASN A 88 9.75 0.76 22.02
C ASN A 88 10.25 -0.64 21.65
N PHE A 89 10.50 -0.82 20.38
CA PHE A 89 10.97 -2.05 19.77
C PHE A 89 12.17 -1.75 18.86
N GLN A 90 12.68 -2.78 18.22
CA GLN A 90 13.62 -2.68 17.10
C GLN A 90 13.28 -3.73 16.05
N ILE A 91 13.68 -3.51 14.82
CA ILE A 91 13.59 -4.54 13.79
C ILE A 91 14.52 -5.68 14.17
N THR A 92 13.98 -6.88 14.41
CA THR A 92 14.73 -8.08 14.81
C THR A 92 15.09 -8.97 13.63
N HIS A 93 14.17 -9.08 12.66
CA HIS A 93 14.36 -9.90 11.46
C HIS A 93 13.77 -9.22 10.23
N LYS A 94 14.39 -9.49 9.07
CA LYS A 94 13.89 -9.06 7.76
C LYS A 94 13.88 -10.25 6.82
N VAL A 95 12.71 -10.54 6.25
CA VAL A 95 12.51 -11.66 5.32
C VAL A 95 11.66 -11.21 4.15
N HIS A 96 12.19 -11.32 2.93
CA HIS A 96 11.45 -10.90 1.73
C HIS A 96 10.23 -11.79 1.47
N HIS A 97 10.37 -13.11 1.61
CA HIS A 97 9.36 -14.12 1.33
C HIS A 97 8.91 -14.85 2.62
N LYS A 98 8.32 -14.13 3.56
CA LYS A 98 7.74 -14.72 4.78
C LYS A 98 6.34 -15.25 4.48
N ARG A 99 5.98 -16.36 5.12
CA ARG A 99 4.60 -16.83 5.24
C ARG A 99 4.20 -16.90 6.70
N SER A 100 2.91 -16.64 6.98
CA SER A 100 2.37 -16.78 8.33
C SER A 100 2.45 -18.22 8.80
N ASN A 101 2.81 -18.41 10.07
CA ASN A 101 2.86 -19.73 10.70
C ASN A 101 1.45 -20.27 11.00
N ASN A 102 0.50 -19.39 11.34
CA ASN A 102 -0.80 -19.77 11.90
C ASN A 102 -1.99 -19.46 10.99
N HIS A 103 -1.95 -18.36 10.23
CA HIS A 103 -3.03 -17.91 9.33
C HIS A 103 -2.69 -18.31 7.90
N GLY A 104 -3.63 -18.93 7.17
CA GLY A 104 -3.36 -19.35 5.81
C GLY A 104 -4.54 -19.99 5.12
N TYR A 105 -4.21 -20.90 4.23
CA TYR A 105 -5.15 -21.59 3.37
C TYR A 105 -4.97 -23.11 3.51
N ALA A 106 -6.05 -23.81 3.87
CA ALA A 106 -6.13 -25.25 3.70
C ALA A 106 -6.59 -25.56 2.28
N TYR A 107 -6.02 -26.58 1.66
CA TYR A 107 -6.36 -26.96 0.29
C TYR A 107 -6.30 -28.47 0.07
N ARG A 108 -7.16 -28.94 -0.83
CA ARG A 108 -7.20 -30.34 -1.29
C ARG A 108 -7.75 -30.37 -2.72
N GLY A 109 -6.93 -30.77 -3.70
CA GLY A 109 -7.26 -30.64 -5.11
C GLY A 109 -7.53 -29.18 -5.48
N HIS A 110 -8.70 -28.90 -6.06
CA HIS A 110 -9.13 -27.54 -6.43
C HIS A 110 -9.82 -26.76 -5.32
N GLN A 111 -10.08 -27.41 -4.18
CA GLN A 111 -10.74 -26.77 -3.04
C GLN A 111 -9.73 -26.00 -2.22
N VAL A 112 -10.04 -24.74 -1.89
CA VAL A 112 -9.22 -23.86 -1.06
C VAL A 112 -10.10 -23.18 -0.01
N LYS A 113 -9.67 -23.18 1.24
CA LYS A 113 -10.37 -22.55 2.36
C LYS A 113 -9.40 -21.74 3.20
N ARG A 114 -9.68 -20.45 3.42
CA ARG A 114 -8.95 -19.64 4.39
C ARG A 114 -9.23 -20.13 5.81
N THR A 115 -8.18 -20.41 6.60
CA THR A 115 -8.31 -20.97 7.92
C THR A 115 -7.05 -20.75 8.77
N LEU A 116 -7.14 -21.10 10.05
CA LEU A 116 -5.98 -21.26 10.93
C LEU A 116 -5.37 -22.64 10.72
N LEU A 117 -4.08 -22.78 10.93
CA LEU A 117 -3.39 -24.09 10.92
C LEU A 117 -4.03 -25.04 11.93
N SER A 118 -4.36 -24.55 13.14
CA SER A 118 -5.03 -25.34 14.19
C SER A 118 -6.44 -25.81 13.83
N LYS A 119 -7.09 -25.18 12.85
CA LYS A 119 -8.44 -25.52 12.34
C LYS A 119 -8.40 -26.15 10.95
N LYS A 120 -7.22 -26.59 10.49
CA LYS A 120 -7.07 -27.26 9.20
C LYS A 120 -7.84 -28.57 9.20
N PRO A 121 -8.71 -28.84 8.19
CA PRO A 121 -9.40 -30.13 8.09
C PRO A 121 -8.41 -31.29 7.95
N ALA A 122 -8.78 -32.46 8.51
CA ALA A 122 -7.97 -33.65 8.37
C ALA A 122 -7.81 -34.04 6.89
N GLY A 123 -6.61 -34.47 6.50
CA GLY A 123 -6.29 -34.84 5.11
C GLY A 123 -6.13 -33.68 4.14
N TRP A 124 -6.20 -32.42 4.60
CA TRP A 124 -5.90 -31.25 3.78
C TRP A 124 -4.44 -30.78 3.99
N SER A 125 -3.86 -30.22 2.95
CA SER A 125 -2.59 -29.48 3.06
C SER A 125 -2.84 -28.07 3.58
N PHE A 126 -1.77 -27.41 4.10
CA PHE A 126 -1.85 -26.04 4.57
C PHE A 126 -0.69 -25.21 4.02
N LYS A 127 -0.98 -23.98 3.65
CA LYS A 127 0.04 -22.99 3.27
C LYS A 127 -0.28 -21.65 3.92
N GLY A 128 0.69 -21.08 4.63
CA GLY A 128 0.54 -19.79 5.32
C GLY A 128 0.31 -18.65 4.36
N THR A 129 -0.49 -17.65 4.78
CA THR A 129 -0.68 -16.39 4.05
C THR A 129 0.67 -15.75 3.77
N PRO A 130 0.96 -15.33 2.52
CA PRO A 130 2.21 -14.63 2.21
C PRO A 130 2.24 -13.26 2.87
N LEU A 131 3.38 -12.92 3.45
CA LEU A 131 3.69 -11.67 4.14
C LEU A 131 4.96 -11.04 3.53
N PRO A 132 4.89 -10.53 2.28
CA PRO A 132 6.07 -9.99 1.61
C PRO A 132 6.67 -8.80 2.36
N TYR A 133 7.99 -8.64 2.27
CA TYR A 133 8.73 -7.55 2.91
C TYR A 133 8.56 -7.53 4.43
N TRP A 134 8.54 -8.70 5.05
CA TRP A 134 8.44 -8.86 6.49
C TRP A 134 9.60 -8.18 7.21
N CYS A 135 9.26 -7.26 8.13
CA CYS A 135 10.17 -6.64 9.07
C CYS A 135 9.61 -6.86 10.47
N GLU A 136 10.14 -7.86 11.18
CA GLU A 136 9.70 -8.21 12.54
C GLU A 136 10.21 -7.20 13.55
N PHE A 137 9.34 -6.77 14.48
CA PHE A 137 9.71 -5.91 15.59
C PHE A 137 9.41 -6.54 16.97
N LYS A 138 8.65 -7.62 16.99
CA LYS A 138 8.35 -8.46 18.15
C LYS A 138 8.02 -9.85 17.61
N PRO A 139 8.27 -10.97 18.34
CA PRO A 139 7.88 -12.31 17.89
C PRO A 139 6.45 -12.34 17.37
N ASP A 140 6.25 -12.80 16.14
CA ASP A 140 4.99 -12.88 15.40
C ASP A 140 4.33 -11.52 15.03
N TYR A 141 4.96 -10.38 15.33
CA TYR A 141 4.50 -9.04 14.95
C TYR A 141 5.51 -8.37 14.03
N GLY A 142 5.06 -7.88 12.89
CA GLY A 142 5.92 -7.24 11.91
C GLY A 142 5.18 -6.36 10.93
N PHE A 143 5.94 -5.59 10.19
CA PHE A 143 5.46 -4.90 8.99
C PHE A 143 5.47 -5.87 7.81
N HIS A 144 4.44 -5.80 6.96
CA HIS A 144 4.37 -6.61 5.74
C HIS A 144 3.42 -6.02 4.71
N THR A 145 3.51 -6.45 3.46
CA THR A 145 2.55 -6.06 2.42
C THR A 145 1.18 -6.68 2.65
N GLY A 146 0.12 -5.92 2.34
CA GLY A 146 -1.25 -6.42 2.33
C GLY A 146 -2.23 -5.36 1.85
N TRP A 147 -3.49 -5.76 1.72
CA TRP A 147 -4.58 -4.85 1.42
C TRP A 147 -4.80 -3.85 2.55
N LEU A 148 -4.72 -2.54 2.26
CA LEU A 148 -4.97 -1.49 3.23
C LEU A 148 -6.46 -1.21 3.39
N ARG A 149 -6.90 -1.09 4.65
CA ARG A 149 -8.22 -0.62 5.04
C ARG A 149 -8.07 0.70 5.77
N HIS A 150 -9.09 1.55 5.69
CA HIS A 150 -9.09 2.82 6.41
C HIS A 150 -9.46 2.68 7.90
N HIS A 151 -9.56 1.45 8.40
CA HIS A 151 -9.83 1.11 9.79
C HIS A 151 -8.93 -0.05 10.26
N PRO A 152 -8.76 -0.24 11.58
CA PRO A 152 -8.04 -1.39 12.13
C PRO A 152 -8.61 -2.72 11.63
N CYS A 153 -7.76 -3.61 11.11
CA CYS A 153 -8.24 -4.84 10.45
C CYS A 153 -7.25 -6.00 10.45
N THR A 154 -6.14 -5.89 11.18
CA THR A 154 -5.13 -6.95 11.25
C THR A 154 -5.19 -7.70 12.58
N ASN A 155 -4.41 -8.77 12.69
CA ASN A 155 -4.22 -9.50 13.93
C ASN A 155 -2.97 -8.98 14.68
N GLY A 156 -2.78 -7.66 14.68
CA GLY A 156 -1.71 -6.96 15.38
C GLY A 156 -0.47 -6.59 14.56
N SER A 157 -0.16 -7.31 13.48
CA SER A 157 0.88 -6.90 12.53
C SER A 157 0.46 -5.65 11.76
N ILE A 158 1.42 -4.97 11.14
CA ILE A 158 1.21 -3.71 10.44
C ILE A 158 1.25 -3.95 8.93
N ARG A 159 0.14 -3.69 8.23
CA ARG A 159 0.09 -3.81 6.77
C ARG A 159 0.54 -2.53 6.10
N MET A 160 1.33 -2.70 5.04
CA MET A 160 1.80 -1.66 4.14
C MET A 160 1.23 -1.88 2.73
N HIS A 161 1.04 -0.80 1.98
CA HIS A 161 0.70 -0.90 0.56
C HIS A 161 1.82 -1.59 -0.23
N ALA A 162 1.44 -2.37 -1.26
CA ALA A 162 2.38 -3.17 -2.05
C ALA A 162 3.53 -2.36 -2.65
N ASN A 163 3.27 -1.18 -3.20
CA ASN A 163 4.29 -0.33 -3.84
C ASN A 163 5.17 0.41 -2.83
N VAL A 164 4.72 0.54 -1.57
CA VAL A 164 5.44 1.28 -0.52
C VAL A 164 6.30 0.35 0.35
N ALA A 165 5.86 -0.90 0.51
CA ALA A 165 6.56 -1.88 1.32
C ALA A 165 8.03 -2.13 0.90
N PRO A 166 8.38 -2.23 -0.41
CA PRO A 166 9.78 -2.34 -0.83
C PRO A 166 10.65 -1.17 -0.36
N LYS A 167 10.12 0.06 -0.42
CA LYS A 167 10.81 1.28 0.04
C LYS A 167 11.05 1.24 1.54
N PHE A 168 10.02 0.93 2.33
CA PHE A 168 10.16 0.74 3.77
C PHE A 168 11.22 -0.33 4.09
N TYR A 169 11.13 -1.50 3.44
CA TYR A 169 12.06 -2.60 3.63
C TYR A 169 13.50 -2.20 3.36
N GLN A 170 13.76 -1.35 2.37
CA GLN A 170 15.11 -0.85 2.06
C GLN A 170 15.60 0.21 3.06
N LEU A 171 14.70 1.06 3.58
CA LEU A 171 15.05 2.12 4.53
C LEU A 171 15.41 1.59 5.92
N VAL A 172 14.88 0.44 6.33
CA VAL A 172 15.15 -0.14 7.66
C VAL A 172 16.11 -1.31 7.59
N LYS A 173 16.86 -1.53 8.68
CA LYS A 173 17.76 -2.67 8.88
C LYS A 173 17.46 -3.35 10.21
N VAL A 174 18.01 -4.53 10.43
CA VAL A 174 18.01 -5.16 11.75
C VAL A 174 18.69 -4.20 12.74
N GLY A 175 18.06 -4.00 13.90
CA GLY A 175 18.45 -3.02 14.91
C GLY A 175 17.79 -1.62 14.72
N THR A 176 17.12 -1.31 13.59
CA THR A 176 16.40 -0.04 13.44
C THR A 176 15.36 0.13 14.54
N PRO A 177 15.43 1.22 15.35
CA PRO A 177 14.45 1.48 16.42
C PRO A 177 13.04 1.70 15.85
N VAL A 178 12.03 1.16 16.54
CA VAL A 178 10.61 1.27 16.22
C VAL A 178 9.86 1.73 17.47
N ASN A 179 9.27 2.91 17.44
CA ASN A 179 8.36 3.38 18.48
C ASN A 179 6.92 3.28 17.98
N ILE A 180 6.07 2.59 18.71
CA ILE A 180 4.64 2.44 18.41
C ILE A 180 3.85 3.05 19.56
N SER A 181 3.06 4.09 19.26
CA SER A 181 2.20 4.75 20.23
C SER A 181 0.84 5.11 19.64
N TYR A 182 -0.09 5.51 20.49
CA TYR A 182 -1.41 5.93 20.02
C TYR A 182 -1.31 7.14 19.09
N SER A 183 -0.45 8.12 19.42
CA SER A 183 -0.16 9.28 18.57
C SER A 183 1.35 9.54 18.50
N GLN A 184 1.78 10.28 17.49
CA GLN A 184 3.15 10.74 17.31
C GLN A 184 3.17 12.26 17.12
N PRO A 185 4.27 12.96 17.50
CA PRO A 185 4.40 14.41 17.23
C PRO A 185 4.21 14.76 15.75
N GLU A 186 4.59 13.88 14.86
CA GLU A 186 4.46 14.03 13.40
C GLU A 186 3.00 14.09 12.93
N ASP A 187 2.04 13.62 13.73
CA ASP A 187 0.61 13.69 13.41
C ASP A 187 0.12 15.13 13.26
N SER A 188 0.66 16.06 14.04
CA SER A 188 0.31 17.48 14.01
C SER A 188 1.04 18.24 12.90
N THR A 189 2.29 17.89 12.62
CA THR A 189 3.11 18.55 11.59
C THR A 189 2.79 18.05 10.18
N HIS A 190 2.20 16.86 10.06
CA HIS A 190 1.80 16.23 8.81
C HIS A 190 0.34 15.75 8.88
N PRO A 191 -0.64 16.66 9.01
CA PRO A 191 -2.04 16.28 9.30
C PRO A 191 -2.68 15.46 8.17
N ASN A 192 -2.29 15.68 6.94
CA ASN A 192 -2.88 15.05 5.76
C ASN A 192 -1.86 14.24 4.97
N ILE A 193 -2.28 13.05 4.55
CA ILE A 193 -1.54 12.16 3.65
C ILE A 193 -2.52 11.59 2.62
N PRO A 194 -2.17 11.57 1.33
CA PRO A 194 -2.99 10.86 0.35
C PRO A 194 -3.15 9.40 0.74
N LEU A 195 -4.38 8.90 0.69
CA LEU A 195 -4.71 7.51 0.99
C LEU A 195 -5.03 6.77 -0.32
N PRO A 196 -4.70 5.48 -0.46
CA PRO A 196 -5.27 4.67 -1.52
C PRO A 196 -6.78 4.49 -1.28
N PRO A 197 -7.59 4.08 -2.27
CA PRO A 197 -8.94 3.61 -2.02
C PRO A 197 -8.96 2.56 -0.90
N ASP A 198 -10.03 2.54 -0.08
CA ASP A 198 -10.21 1.45 0.90
C ASP A 198 -10.29 0.11 0.16
N ALA A 199 -9.46 -0.86 0.57
CA ALA A 199 -9.42 -2.14 -0.09
C ALA A 199 -10.61 -3.06 0.23
N GLY A 200 -11.49 -2.66 1.17
CA GLY A 200 -12.62 -3.50 1.57
C GLY A 200 -13.60 -3.85 0.46
N PRO A 201 -14.04 -2.87 -0.35
CA PRO A 201 -14.93 -3.12 -1.47
C PRO A 201 -14.24 -3.68 -2.71
N LEU A 202 -12.89 -3.69 -2.75
CA LEU A 202 -12.15 -4.13 -3.92
C LEU A 202 -12.12 -5.66 -4.03
N PRO A 203 -12.12 -6.22 -5.25
CA PRO A 203 -12.00 -7.66 -5.45
C PRO A 203 -10.66 -8.18 -4.93
N ASP A 204 -10.70 -9.25 -4.14
CA ASP A 204 -9.50 -9.92 -3.65
C ASP A 204 -8.85 -10.75 -4.78
N TYR A 205 -7.59 -11.10 -4.57
CA TYR A 205 -6.87 -11.97 -5.49
C TYR A 205 -7.41 -13.39 -5.44
N PRO A 206 -7.32 -14.14 -6.56
CA PRO A 206 -7.66 -15.55 -6.56
C PRO A 206 -6.80 -16.31 -5.55
N ALA A 207 -7.38 -17.31 -4.90
CA ALA A 207 -6.70 -18.11 -3.88
C ALA A 207 -5.40 -18.78 -4.38
N SER A 208 -5.32 -19.13 -5.67
CA SER A 208 -4.11 -19.65 -6.31
C SER A 208 -2.91 -18.71 -6.20
N MET A 209 -3.13 -17.39 -6.22
CA MET A 209 -2.06 -16.42 -6.03
C MET A 209 -1.48 -16.45 -4.62
N TYR A 210 -2.31 -16.65 -3.61
CA TYR A 210 -1.86 -16.79 -2.22
C TYR A 210 -1.17 -18.13 -1.95
N LEU A 211 -1.58 -19.18 -2.65
CA LEU A 211 -0.95 -20.50 -2.58
C LEU A 211 0.37 -20.56 -3.33
N GLY A 212 0.47 -19.85 -4.47
CA GLY A 212 1.68 -19.75 -5.27
C GLY A 212 2.68 -18.74 -4.73
N ASP A 213 3.79 -18.55 -5.44
CA ASP A 213 4.81 -17.56 -5.13
C ASP A 213 4.61 -16.24 -5.90
N GLY A 214 3.65 -16.19 -6.82
CA GLY A 214 3.31 -15.00 -7.60
C GLY A 214 2.90 -13.79 -6.75
N TYR A 215 2.40 -14.01 -5.54
CA TYR A 215 2.11 -12.93 -4.60
C TYR A 215 3.37 -12.17 -4.17
N PHE A 216 4.53 -12.83 -4.10
CA PHE A 216 5.80 -12.21 -3.72
C PHE A 216 6.46 -11.41 -4.85
N THR A 217 6.12 -11.68 -6.10
CA THR A 217 6.74 -11.06 -7.29
C THR A 217 5.96 -9.87 -7.85
N ARG A 218 4.86 -9.47 -7.21
CA ARG A 218 3.94 -8.42 -7.69
C ARG A 218 4.39 -6.99 -7.42
N HIS A 219 5.45 -6.81 -6.69
CA HIS A 219 5.88 -5.49 -6.26
C HIS A 219 6.68 -4.79 -7.35
N LYS A 220 6.43 -3.49 -7.53
CA LYS A 220 7.24 -2.65 -8.41
C LYS A 220 8.64 -2.47 -7.81
N THR A 221 9.63 -2.30 -8.67
CA THR A 221 10.96 -1.84 -8.23
C THR A 221 10.81 -0.48 -7.55
N PRO A 222 11.37 -0.28 -6.34
CA PRO A 222 11.29 1.00 -5.66
C PRO A 222 11.96 2.11 -6.49
N SER A 223 11.30 3.27 -6.55
CA SER A 223 11.88 4.53 -7.02
C SER A 223 11.97 5.51 -5.85
N TYR A 224 13.08 6.24 -5.75
CA TYR A 224 13.39 7.19 -4.67
C TYR A 224 13.56 8.60 -5.19
#